data_e55f828aa6266d1456fda6bab723cba5
#
_entry.id   e55f828aa6266d1456fda6bab723cba5
#
_cell.length_a   1.000
_cell.length_b   1.000
_cell.length_c   1.000
_cell.angle_alpha   90.00
_cell.angle_beta   90.00
_cell.angle_gamma   90.00
#
_symmetry.space_group_name_H-M   'P 1'
#
loop_
_entity.id
_entity.type
_entity.pdbx_description
1 polymer ?
#
loop_
_entity_poly.entity_id
_entity_poly.type
_entity_poly.pdbx_seq_one_letter_code
_entity_poly.pdbx_strand_id
1 'polypeptide(L)'
;SSWSVWKVKAGFDLNYSRYKSDEYRKIFADALREYNYHTYLSLWRWGLFASIDYAAPDKSFTASIGVRTDGNNYSDKMKELWRQLSPRLSVSYRLAEGLFLNGHVGLYYQLPSYTALGFKGEAGDYVNKHLDYISVSQESVGLSWTPNENMEFSVEGFYKLYGNMPFSLSDQIPLSCKGNDYGTIGNEALSSEAKGRSYGAELMFKWLLTQKLNLSSSLTIFKSEFKDGKQGSYVPSAWDNRFILNVSGTYNFPKHWSLGAKVSCIGGSPYTPYDEAKSSLVEAWDVQGRAYYDYSRYNQERLPVFGQLDVR
;
A
#
# COMPACT_ATOMS: atom_id res chain seq x y z
N SER A 1 -6.49 -26.39 -32.03
CA SER A 1 -6.42 -25.04 -31.49
C SER A 1 -4.94 -24.67 -31.29
N SER A 2 -4.43 -23.80 -32.16
CA SER A 2 -3.07 -23.26 -32.06
C SER A 2 -2.97 -22.36 -30.85
N TRP A 3 -2.33 -22.79 -29.79
CA TRP A 3 -1.91 -21.92 -28.71
C TRP A 3 -0.82 -21.00 -29.28
N SER A 4 -1.10 -19.71 -29.38
CA SER A 4 -0.03 -18.78 -29.76
C SER A 4 0.95 -18.69 -28.60
N VAL A 5 2.20 -19.05 -28.86
CA VAL A 5 3.32 -19.01 -27.92
C VAL A 5 3.59 -17.59 -27.42
N TRP A 6 3.21 -16.60 -28.21
CA TRP A 6 3.41 -15.18 -27.96
C TRP A 6 2.10 -14.42 -27.93
N LYS A 7 1.97 -13.50 -26.96
CA LYS A 7 0.87 -12.57 -26.89
C LYS A 7 1.40 -11.17 -26.66
N VAL A 8 1.04 -10.23 -27.53
CA VAL A 8 1.41 -8.81 -27.39
C VAL A 8 0.16 -8.05 -27.03
N LYS A 9 0.30 -7.13 -26.06
CA LYS A 9 -0.73 -6.20 -25.62
C LYS A 9 -0.15 -4.79 -25.61
N ALA A 10 -0.90 -3.81 -26.09
CA ALA A 10 -0.58 -2.41 -25.95
C ALA A 10 -1.89 -1.63 -25.78
N GLY A 11 -1.82 -0.52 -25.07
CA GLY A 11 -2.99 0.30 -24.87
C GLY A 11 -2.66 1.64 -24.23
N PHE A 12 -3.69 2.45 -24.14
CA PHE A 12 -3.65 3.72 -23.44
C PHE A 12 -4.87 3.86 -22.54
N ASP A 13 -4.74 4.68 -21.51
CA ASP A 13 -5.86 5.11 -20.69
C ASP A 13 -5.85 6.63 -20.53
N LEU A 14 -7.04 7.22 -20.40
CA LEU A 14 -7.26 8.62 -20.15
C LEU A 14 -8.34 8.76 -19.08
N ASN A 15 -8.00 9.45 -18.00
CA ASN A 15 -8.91 9.66 -16.89
C ASN A 15 -9.02 11.14 -16.55
N TYR A 16 -10.24 11.59 -16.26
CA TYR A 16 -10.51 12.90 -15.71
C TYR A 16 -11.09 12.77 -14.30
N SER A 17 -10.46 13.45 -13.34
CA SER A 17 -10.88 13.44 -11.95
C SER A 17 -11.07 14.84 -11.42
N ARG A 18 -12.10 15.04 -10.61
CA ARG A 18 -12.33 16.27 -9.85
C ARG A 18 -12.29 15.96 -8.37
N TYR A 19 -11.55 16.74 -7.63
CA TYR A 19 -11.48 16.67 -6.18
C TYR A 19 -11.87 18.04 -5.60
N LYS A 20 -12.79 18.03 -4.65
CA LYS A 20 -13.22 19.20 -3.89
C LYS A 20 -13.08 18.91 -2.41
N SER A 21 -12.58 19.85 -1.66
CA SER A 21 -12.51 19.79 -0.20
C SER A 21 -12.65 21.19 0.38
N ASP A 22 -13.42 21.28 1.45
CA ASP A 22 -13.56 22.46 2.28
C ASP A 22 -12.91 22.13 3.62
N GLU A 23 -11.84 22.83 3.95
CA GLU A 23 -11.03 22.56 5.13
C GLU A 23 -11.03 23.76 6.08
N TYR A 24 -11.41 23.49 7.32
CA TYR A 24 -11.23 24.42 8.43
C TYR A 24 -10.57 23.68 9.58
N ARG A 25 -9.39 24.17 10.00
CA ARG A 25 -8.70 23.62 11.16
C ARG A 25 -7.82 24.64 11.84
N LYS A 26 -7.67 24.48 13.14
CA LYS A 26 -6.70 25.20 13.96
C LYS A 26 -5.61 24.24 14.40
N ILE A 27 -4.37 24.66 14.29
CA ILE A 27 -3.20 23.91 14.74
C ILE A 27 -2.37 24.83 15.62
N PHE A 28 -1.91 24.31 16.75
CA PHE A 28 -0.94 24.96 17.59
C PHE A 28 0.35 24.14 17.55
N ALA A 29 1.41 24.76 17.02
CA ALA A 29 2.77 24.20 17.06
C ALA A 29 3.65 25.17 17.84
N ASP A 30 4.17 26.21 17.16
CA ASP A 30 4.92 27.32 17.79
C ASP A 30 3.99 28.51 18.06
N ALA A 31 2.92 28.63 17.26
CA ALA A 31 1.87 29.61 17.36
C ALA A 31 0.55 29.02 16.85
N LEU A 32 -0.56 29.66 17.17
CA LEU A 32 -1.86 29.29 16.62
C LEU A 32 -1.88 29.58 15.11
N ARG A 33 -2.11 28.54 14.30
CA ARG A 33 -2.31 28.65 12.85
C ARG A 33 -3.73 28.23 12.53
N GLU A 34 -4.38 29.01 11.71
CA GLU A 34 -5.74 28.75 11.25
C GLU A 34 -5.72 28.51 9.74
N TYR A 35 -6.23 27.37 9.29
CA TYR A 35 -6.36 27.02 7.90
C TYR A 35 -7.85 27.03 7.54
N ASN A 36 -8.22 27.86 6.57
CA ASN A 36 -9.56 27.94 6.04
C ASN A 36 -9.45 28.09 4.51
N TYR A 37 -9.65 26.99 3.79
CA TYR A 37 -9.53 27.02 2.34
C TYR A 37 -10.47 26.07 1.62
N HIS A 38 -10.83 26.45 0.39
CA HIS A 38 -11.52 25.59 -0.55
C HIS A 38 -10.54 25.07 -1.60
N THR A 39 -10.53 23.76 -1.80
CA THR A 39 -9.76 23.11 -2.85
C THR A 39 -10.65 22.68 -3.99
N TYR A 40 -10.22 22.98 -5.21
CA TYR A 40 -10.80 22.49 -6.43
C TYR A 40 -9.69 22.02 -7.37
N LEU A 41 -9.44 20.70 -7.41
CA LEU A 41 -8.48 20.09 -8.34
C LEU A 41 -9.21 19.45 -9.50
N SER A 42 -8.77 19.75 -10.72
CA SER A 42 -9.19 19.08 -11.95
C SER A 42 -7.96 18.44 -12.58
N LEU A 43 -7.93 17.12 -12.61
CA LEU A 43 -6.77 16.36 -13.08
C LEU A 43 -7.14 15.49 -14.28
N TRP A 44 -6.46 15.72 -15.39
CA TRP A 44 -6.33 14.79 -16.49
C TRP A 44 -5.14 13.88 -16.24
N ARG A 45 -5.36 12.58 -16.33
CA ARG A 45 -4.32 11.56 -16.21
C ARG A 45 -4.34 10.70 -17.45
N TRP A 46 -3.18 10.44 -18.00
CA TRP A 46 -2.98 9.60 -19.17
C TRP A 46 -1.91 8.55 -18.88
N GLY A 47 -2.06 7.38 -19.48
CA GLY A 47 -1.13 6.28 -19.35
C GLY A 47 -0.96 5.56 -20.68
N LEU A 48 0.25 5.05 -20.92
CA LEU A 48 0.58 4.18 -22.04
C LEU A 48 1.18 2.91 -21.49
N PHE A 49 0.83 1.76 -22.07
CA PHE A 49 1.43 0.50 -21.70
C PHE A 49 1.65 -0.42 -22.90
N ALA A 50 2.66 -1.26 -22.80
CA ALA A 50 2.89 -2.38 -23.71
C ALA A 50 3.41 -3.58 -22.92
N SER A 51 3.03 -4.80 -23.32
CA SER A 51 3.57 -6.03 -22.77
C SER A 51 3.68 -7.12 -23.84
N ILE A 52 4.65 -8.01 -23.61
CA ILE A 52 4.87 -9.22 -24.38
C ILE A 52 4.86 -10.38 -23.41
N ASP A 53 3.93 -11.32 -23.62
CA ASP A 53 3.81 -12.54 -22.84
C ASP A 53 4.29 -13.71 -23.72
N TYR A 54 5.12 -14.58 -23.14
CA TYR A 54 5.58 -15.84 -23.74
C TYR A 54 5.11 -17.01 -22.89
N ALA A 55 4.64 -18.06 -23.52
CA ALA A 55 4.34 -19.32 -22.87
C ALA A 55 4.89 -20.48 -23.69
N ALA A 56 5.74 -21.33 -23.09
CA ALA A 56 6.22 -22.55 -23.72
C ALA A 56 5.04 -23.48 -24.06
N PRO A 57 5.11 -24.22 -25.19
CA PRO A 57 4.01 -25.09 -25.63
C PRO A 57 3.61 -26.16 -24.59
N ASP A 58 4.56 -26.66 -23.82
CA ASP A 58 4.36 -27.64 -22.76
C ASP A 58 4.01 -26.98 -21.40
N LYS A 59 3.83 -25.66 -21.37
CA LYS A 59 3.56 -24.83 -20.17
C LYS A 59 4.61 -24.97 -19.05
N SER A 60 5.83 -25.42 -19.40
CA SER A 60 6.92 -25.53 -18.43
C SER A 60 7.51 -24.16 -18.04
N PHE A 61 7.39 -23.17 -18.92
CA PHE A 61 7.93 -21.84 -18.73
C PHE A 61 6.97 -20.79 -19.27
N THR A 62 6.77 -19.74 -18.48
CA THR A 62 6.08 -18.52 -18.92
C THR A 62 6.89 -17.30 -18.51
N ALA A 63 6.90 -16.28 -19.35
CA ALA A 63 7.52 -14.99 -19.06
C ALA A 63 6.63 -13.86 -19.56
N SER A 64 6.61 -12.77 -18.84
CA SER A 64 5.93 -11.53 -19.23
C SER A 64 6.86 -10.35 -19.00
N ILE A 65 7.09 -9.57 -20.05
CA ILE A 65 7.83 -8.31 -19.99
C ILE A 65 6.85 -7.21 -20.34
N GLY A 66 6.78 -6.19 -19.49
CA GLY A 66 5.89 -5.06 -19.71
C GLY A 66 6.55 -3.75 -19.37
N VAL A 67 6.04 -2.68 -19.96
CA VAL A 67 6.39 -1.33 -19.64
C VAL A 67 5.14 -0.47 -19.59
N ARG A 68 5.06 0.41 -18.61
CA ARG A 68 4.00 1.41 -18.48
C ARG A 68 4.63 2.77 -18.21
N THR A 69 3.95 3.81 -18.63
CA THR A 69 4.27 5.17 -18.21
C THR A 69 2.98 5.94 -17.98
N ASP A 70 3.00 6.83 -16.99
CA ASP A 70 1.85 7.63 -16.58
C ASP A 70 2.23 9.12 -16.53
N GLY A 71 1.25 9.98 -16.78
CA GLY A 71 1.40 11.42 -16.66
C GLY A 71 0.11 12.08 -16.25
N ASN A 72 0.19 13.34 -15.81
CA ASN A 72 -0.97 14.16 -15.48
C ASN A 72 -0.64 15.67 -15.64
N ASN A 73 -1.66 16.50 -15.55
CA ASN A 73 -1.55 17.94 -15.69
C ASN A 73 -1.35 18.73 -14.40
N TYR A 74 -1.01 18.07 -13.29
CA TYR A 74 -0.85 18.73 -11.98
C TYR A 74 0.38 19.65 -11.95
N SER A 75 1.52 19.16 -12.40
CA SER A 75 2.77 19.92 -12.48
C SER A 75 3.54 19.57 -13.75
N ASP A 76 4.52 20.41 -14.12
CA ASP A 76 5.33 20.16 -15.32
C ASP A 76 6.14 18.87 -15.21
N LYS A 77 6.69 18.58 -14.05
CA LYS A 77 7.37 17.30 -13.78
C LYS A 77 6.47 16.09 -13.99
N MET A 78 5.21 16.17 -13.59
CA MET A 78 4.26 15.06 -13.68
C MET A 78 3.67 14.87 -15.09
N LYS A 79 3.89 15.81 -16.00
CA LYS A 79 3.54 15.64 -17.43
C LYS A 79 4.55 14.78 -18.18
N GLU A 80 5.80 14.72 -17.71
CA GLU A 80 6.92 14.09 -18.39
C GLU A 80 6.86 12.56 -18.26
N LEU A 81 6.42 11.88 -19.33
CA LEU A 81 6.19 10.42 -19.33
C LEU A 81 7.43 9.59 -18.99
N TRP A 82 8.64 10.03 -19.37
CA TRP A 82 9.87 9.26 -19.09
C TRP A 82 10.24 9.21 -17.60
N ARG A 83 9.71 10.11 -16.76
CA ARG A 83 9.96 10.11 -15.31
C ARG A 83 9.21 9.00 -14.58
N GLN A 84 8.12 8.50 -15.16
CA GLN A 84 7.28 7.45 -14.58
C GLN A 84 7.34 6.14 -15.37
N LEU A 85 8.47 5.88 -16.03
CA LEU A 85 8.66 4.64 -16.77
C LEU A 85 8.72 3.44 -15.82
N SER A 86 7.77 2.51 -15.97
CA SER A 86 7.50 1.36 -15.08
C SER A 86 7.77 0.05 -15.80
N PRO A 87 9.03 -0.41 -15.93
CA PRO A 87 9.34 -1.73 -16.45
C PRO A 87 8.95 -2.82 -15.46
N ARG A 88 8.52 -3.98 -15.97
CA ARG A 88 8.10 -5.15 -15.20
C ARG A 88 8.52 -6.42 -15.88
N LEU A 89 8.96 -7.39 -15.10
CA LEU A 89 9.27 -8.73 -15.55
C LEU A 89 8.63 -9.74 -14.58
N SER A 90 7.96 -10.73 -15.13
CA SER A 90 7.45 -11.88 -14.36
C SER A 90 7.87 -13.15 -15.07
N VAL A 91 8.27 -14.14 -14.31
CA VAL A 91 8.64 -15.47 -14.81
C VAL A 91 8.00 -16.56 -13.98
N SER A 92 7.62 -17.66 -14.60
CA SER A 92 7.20 -18.88 -13.92
C SER A 92 7.85 -20.07 -14.61
N TYR A 93 8.47 -20.93 -13.84
CA TYR A 93 9.17 -22.11 -14.31
C TYR A 93 8.70 -23.36 -13.56
N ARG A 94 8.31 -24.41 -14.30
CA ARG A 94 7.88 -25.68 -13.74
C ARG A 94 9.09 -26.51 -13.30
N LEU A 95 9.26 -26.69 -11.98
CA LEU A 95 10.32 -27.52 -11.40
C LEU A 95 9.98 -29.00 -11.44
N ALA A 96 8.72 -29.34 -11.20
CA ALA A 96 8.16 -30.68 -11.23
C ALA A 96 6.67 -30.63 -11.58
N GLU A 97 6.01 -31.75 -11.67
CA GLU A 97 4.56 -31.81 -11.89
C GLU A 97 3.83 -31.08 -10.75
N GLY A 98 3.01 -30.10 -11.11
CA GLY A 98 2.29 -29.25 -10.16
C GLY A 98 3.13 -28.27 -9.36
N LEU A 99 4.48 -28.27 -9.49
CA LEU A 99 5.37 -27.40 -8.74
C LEU A 99 6.02 -26.33 -9.64
N PHE A 100 5.78 -25.06 -9.32
CA PHE A 100 6.30 -23.92 -10.06
C PHE A 100 7.12 -22.98 -9.18
N LEU A 101 8.23 -22.51 -9.73
CA LEU A 101 8.99 -21.38 -9.22
C LEU A 101 8.52 -20.11 -9.94
N ASN A 102 8.13 -19.11 -9.16
CA ASN A 102 7.65 -17.83 -9.67
C ASN A 102 8.60 -16.71 -9.24
N GLY A 103 8.83 -15.75 -10.12
CA GLY A 103 9.63 -14.57 -9.81
C GLY A 103 9.01 -13.33 -10.46
N HIS A 104 9.10 -12.22 -9.74
CA HIS A 104 8.62 -10.93 -10.23
C HIS A 104 9.58 -9.82 -9.82
N VAL A 105 9.83 -8.88 -10.74
CA VAL A 105 10.50 -7.62 -10.47
C VAL A 105 9.82 -6.50 -11.25
N GLY A 106 9.64 -5.36 -10.62
CA GLY A 106 9.01 -4.23 -11.30
C GLY A 106 9.19 -2.91 -10.58
N LEU A 107 9.17 -1.84 -11.37
CA LEU A 107 9.12 -0.46 -10.90
C LEU A 107 7.71 0.07 -11.12
N TYR A 108 7.17 0.74 -10.12
CA TYR A 108 5.81 1.26 -10.12
C TYR A 108 5.79 2.70 -9.67
N TYR A 109 4.86 3.48 -10.21
CA TYR A 109 4.63 4.85 -9.80
C TYR A 109 3.18 5.07 -9.41
N GLN A 110 2.98 5.85 -8.36
CA GLN A 110 1.67 6.21 -7.84
C GLN A 110 1.59 7.71 -7.60
N LEU A 111 0.50 8.33 -8.03
CA LEU A 111 0.21 9.72 -7.72
C LEU A 111 0.01 9.87 -6.20
N PRO A 112 0.58 10.90 -5.55
CA PRO A 112 0.23 11.26 -4.18
C PRO A 112 -1.28 11.48 -4.00
N SER A 113 -1.77 11.37 -2.76
CA SER A 113 -3.20 11.53 -2.47
C SER A 113 -3.71 12.92 -2.90
N TYR A 114 -4.98 12.99 -3.27
CA TYR A 114 -5.59 14.29 -3.63
C TYR A 114 -5.65 15.25 -2.45
N THR A 115 -5.68 14.76 -1.22
CA THR A 115 -5.55 15.58 -0.01
C THR A 115 -4.20 16.30 0.03
N ALA A 116 -3.12 15.58 -0.29
CA ALA A 116 -1.78 16.16 -0.38
C ALA A 116 -1.66 17.17 -1.54
N LEU A 117 -2.12 16.79 -2.73
CA LEU A 117 -2.05 17.64 -3.92
C LEU A 117 -2.95 18.87 -3.80
N GLY A 118 -4.05 18.76 -3.09
CA GLY A 118 -5.07 19.81 -2.90
C GLY A 118 -4.79 20.76 -1.74
N PHE A 119 -3.74 20.53 -0.96
CA PHE A 119 -3.41 21.39 0.18
C PHE A 119 -3.02 22.79 -0.30
N LYS A 120 -3.65 23.81 0.33
CA LYS A 120 -3.39 25.23 0.09
C LYS A 120 -2.79 25.88 1.31
N GLY A 121 -1.80 26.75 1.08
CA GLY A 121 -1.25 27.64 2.09
C GLY A 121 -2.15 28.81 2.43
N GLU A 122 -1.70 29.65 3.34
CA GLU A 122 -2.39 30.87 3.79
C GLU A 122 -2.63 31.85 2.61
N ALA A 123 -1.75 31.86 1.62
CA ALA A 123 -1.90 32.67 0.40
C ALA A 123 -2.92 32.09 -0.61
N GLY A 124 -3.51 30.91 -0.33
CA GLY A 124 -4.50 30.28 -1.20
C GLY A 124 -3.92 29.51 -2.40
N ASP A 125 -2.60 29.41 -2.52
CA ASP A 125 -1.90 28.67 -3.55
C ASP A 125 -1.68 27.18 -3.16
N TYR A 126 -1.52 26.31 -4.19
CA TYR A 126 -1.21 24.90 -3.95
C TYR A 126 0.27 24.74 -3.56
N VAL A 127 0.51 24.49 -2.28
CA VAL A 127 1.84 24.38 -1.68
C VAL A 127 2.62 23.17 -2.22
N ASN A 128 1.94 22.08 -2.50
CA ASN A 128 2.53 20.78 -2.81
C ASN A 128 2.73 20.51 -4.32
N LYS A 129 2.77 21.56 -5.16
CA LYS A 129 2.98 21.41 -6.61
C LYS A 129 4.33 20.81 -7.01
N HIS A 130 5.29 20.82 -6.11
CA HIS A 130 6.64 20.29 -6.31
C HIS A 130 6.76 18.80 -6.04
N LEU A 131 5.71 18.15 -5.50
CA LEU A 131 5.71 16.72 -5.23
C LEU A 131 5.93 15.91 -6.52
N ASP A 132 6.64 14.80 -6.35
CA ASP A 132 6.88 13.82 -7.40
C ASP A 132 5.89 12.63 -7.26
N TYR A 133 5.80 11.78 -8.28
CA TYR A 133 5.16 10.49 -8.13
C TYR A 133 5.92 9.65 -7.10
N ILE A 134 5.19 8.98 -6.22
CA ILE A 134 5.72 7.94 -5.33
C ILE A 134 6.24 6.81 -6.22
N SER A 135 7.46 6.34 -5.99
CA SER A 135 8.04 5.21 -6.69
C SER A 135 8.16 3.99 -5.78
N VAL A 136 7.93 2.80 -6.34
CA VAL A 136 8.08 1.53 -5.63
C VAL A 136 8.81 0.53 -6.53
N SER A 137 10.01 0.09 -6.14
CA SER A 137 10.63 -1.12 -6.67
C SER A 137 10.10 -2.31 -5.86
N GLN A 138 9.60 -3.32 -6.55
CA GLN A 138 9.09 -4.54 -5.92
C GLN A 138 9.75 -5.75 -6.55
N GLU A 139 10.19 -6.66 -5.69
CA GLU A 139 10.76 -7.94 -6.04
C GLU A 139 10.06 -9.03 -5.24
N SER A 140 9.75 -10.16 -5.89
CA SER A 140 9.24 -11.33 -5.19
C SER A 140 9.74 -12.62 -5.83
N VAL A 141 9.86 -13.64 -5.01
CA VAL A 141 10.15 -15.00 -5.42
C VAL A 141 9.32 -15.97 -4.59
N GLY A 142 8.75 -16.96 -5.23
CA GLY A 142 7.89 -17.91 -4.55
C GLY A 142 7.78 -19.25 -5.24
N LEU A 143 7.24 -20.21 -4.50
CA LEU A 143 6.88 -21.53 -4.97
C LEU A 143 5.38 -21.69 -4.90
N SER A 144 4.77 -22.23 -5.94
CA SER A 144 3.39 -22.69 -5.94
C SER A 144 3.35 -24.17 -6.25
N TRP A 145 2.60 -24.92 -5.44
CA TRP A 145 2.49 -26.37 -5.56
C TRP A 145 1.04 -26.84 -5.53
N THR A 146 0.65 -27.52 -6.57
CA THR A 146 -0.68 -28.10 -6.75
C THR A 146 -0.50 -29.63 -6.90
N PRO A 147 -0.36 -30.36 -5.76
CA PRO A 147 -0.10 -31.81 -5.81
C PRO A 147 -1.23 -32.63 -6.44
N ASN A 148 -2.44 -32.09 -6.39
CA ASN A 148 -3.63 -32.65 -7.03
C ASN A 148 -4.67 -31.52 -7.25
N GLU A 149 -5.77 -31.82 -7.91
CA GLU A 149 -6.83 -30.86 -8.25
C GLU A 149 -7.52 -30.21 -7.04
N ASN A 150 -7.36 -30.80 -5.85
CA ASN A 150 -8.03 -30.37 -4.64
C ASN A 150 -7.15 -29.57 -3.69
N MET A 151 -5.86 -29.44 -3.97
CA MET A 151 -4.89 -28.79 -3.05
C MET A 151 -4.01 -27.80 -3.76
N GLU A 152 -3.85 -26.63 -3.18
CA GLU A 152 -2.93 -25.58 -3.65
C GLU A 152 -2.17 -25.01 -2.44
N PHE A 153 -0.84 -24.98 -2.55
CA PHE A 153 0.06 -24.34 -1.61
C PHE A 153 0.84 -23.25 -2.33
N SER A 154 1.07 -22.13 -1.69
CA SER A 154 2.07 -21.18 -2.15
C SER A 154 2.82 -20.58 -0.98
N VAL A 155 4.09 -20.28 -1.23
CA VAL A 155 4.95 -19.48 -0.37
C VAL A 155 5.66 -18.46 -1.26
N GLU A 156 5.60 -17.20 -0.87
CA GLU A 156 6.26 -16.10 -1.58
C GLU A 156 7.01 -15.22 -0.58
N GLY A 157 8.27 -14.92 -0.86
CA GLY A 157 9.02 -13.86 -0.21
C GLY A 157 8.97 -12.60 -1.07
N PHE A 158 8.81 -11.43 -0.45
CA PHE A 158 8.76 -10.17 -1.16
C PHE A 158 9.64 -9.10 -0.50
N TYR A 159 10.13 -8.19 -1.33
CA TYR A 159 10.84 -6.99 -0.90
C TYR A 159 10.36 -5.79 -1.72
N LYS A 160 10.04 -4.67 -1.06
CA LYS A 160 9.60 -3.42 -1.68
C LYS A 160 10.43 -2.27 -1.16
N LEU A 161 10.95 -1.45 -2.07
CA LEU A 161 11.62 -0.20 -1.77
C LEU A 161 10.77 0.97 -2.25
N TYR A 162 10.50 1.91 -1.36
CA TYR A 162 9.72 3.11 -1.63
C TYR A 162 10.62 4.33 -1.74
N GLY A 163 10.42 5.11 -2.79
CA GLY A 163 11.08 6.39 -3.00
C GLY A 163 10.06 7.50 -3.25
N ASN A 164 10.51 8.74 -3.12
CA ASN A 164 9.69 9.94 -3.28
C ASN A 164 8.42 9.91 -2.39
N MET A 165 8.51 9.28 -1.24
CA MET A 165 7.38 9.22 -0.31
C MET A 165 7.14 10.59 0.31
N PRO A 166 5.86 10.98 0.48
CA PRO A 166 5.53 12.24 1.14
C PRO A 166 6.07 12.31 2.57
N PHE A 167 6.73 13.42 2.88
CA PHE A 167 7.32 13.72 4.19
C PHE A 167 6.70 15.01 4.74
N SER A 168 6.18 14.96 5.96
CA SER A 168 5.60 16.10 6.64
C SER A 168 6.66 17.11 7.03
N LEU A 169 6.54 18.34 6.54
CA LEU A 169 7.45 19.42 6.91
C LEU A 169 7.15 20.01 8.30
N SER A 170 5.90 19.87 8.77
CA SER A 170 5.50 20.34 10.12
C SER A 170 5.95 19.38 11.21
N ASP A 171 5.72 18.08 11.02
CA ASP A 171 5.93 17.08 12.06
C ASP A 171 7.28 16.35 11.90
N GLN A 172 8.00 16.59 10.81
CA GLN A 172 9.31 16.01 10.50
C GLN A 172 9.30 14.48 10.46
N ILE A 173 8.24 13.90 9.89
CA ILE A 173 8.04 12.43 9.78
C ILE A 173 7.46 12.04 8.42
N PRO A 174 7.73 10.82 7.94
CA PRO A 174 7.10 10.29 6.75
C PRO A 174 5.57 10.20 6.92
N LEU A 175 4.83 10.64 5.92
CA LEU A 175 3.36 10.62 5.95
C LEU A 175 2.80 9.18 6.15
N SER A 176 3.52 8.17 5.66
CA SER A 176 3.17 6.74 5.83
C SER A 176 3.24 6.26 7.28
N CYS A 177 3.90 7.00 8.15
CA CYS A 177 3.96 6.71 9.58
C CYS A 177 2.81 7.36 10.37
N LYS A 178 2.09 8.32 9.78
CA LYS A 178 0.86 8.88 10.33
C LYS A 178 -0.30 7.96 9.94
N GLY A 179 -1.16 7.57 10.85
CA GLY A 179 -2.25 6.69 10.45
C GLY A 179 -3.25 6.34 11.54
N ASN A 180 -2.93 6.65 12.77
CA ASN A 180 -3.79 6.33 13.91
C ASN A 180 -4.66 7.51 14.38
N ASP A 181 -4.60 8.64 13.67
CA ASP A 181 -5.45 9.79 13.89
C ASP A 181 -6.71 9.71 13.04
N TYR A 182 -7.84 10.08 13.61
CA TYR A 182 -9.13 10.21 12.90
C TYR A 182 -9.19 11.41 11.95
N GLY A 183 -8.07 12.09 11.71
CA GLY A 183 -7.99 13.26 10.85
C GLY A 183 -7.68 12.92 9.38
N THR A 184 -7.82 13.92 8.52
CA THR A 184 -7.39 13.83 7.13
C THR A 184 -5.88 13.84 7.06
N ILE A 185 -5.28 12.81 6.44
CA ILE A 185 -3.84 12.69 6.28
C ILE A 185 -3.41 13.39 4.99
N GLY A 186 -2.33 14.18 5.06
CA GLY A 186 -1.70 14.81 3.89
C GLY A 186 -2.17 16.23 3.56
N ASN A 187 -3.15 16.79 4.29
CA ASN A 187 -3.56 18.18 4.16
C ASN A 187 -2.59 19.15 4.86
N GLU A 188 -1.32 19.08 4.51
CA GLU A 188 -0.21 19.82 5.08
C GLU A 188 0.90 20.04 4.05
N ALA A 189 1.89 20.89 4.38
CA ALA A 189 3.07 21.07 3.54
C ALA A 189 3.95 19.81 3.58
N LEU A 190 4.26 19.27 2.41
CA LEU A 190 4.98 18.02 2.22
C LEU A 190 6.19 18.19 1.31
N SER A 191 7.18 17.30 1.45
CA SER A 191 8.23 17.09 0.44
C SER A 191 8.17 15.63 -0.07
N SER A 192 8.89 15.33 -1.17
CA SER A 192 8.99 13.95 -1.73
C SER A 192 10.32 13.30 -1.38
N GLU A 193 10.79 13.46 -0.13
CA GLU A 193 12.13 12.99 0.24
C GLU A 193 12.14 11.74 1.13
N ALA A 194 10.99 11.32 1.67
CA ALA A 194 10.94 10.13 2.49
C ALA A 194 11.17 8.86 1.67
N LYS A 195 11.77 7.87 2.30
CA LYS A 195 12.04 6.54 1.76
C LYS A 195 11.47 5.48 2.66
N GLY A 196 11.14 4.33 2.10
CA GLY A 196 10.59 3.21 2.86
C GLY A 196 11.03 1.87 2.34
N ARG A 197 10.75 0.84 3.13
CA ARG A 197 10.88 -0.55 2.74
C ARG A 197 9.77 -1.38 3.39
N SER A 198 9.31 -2.39 2.67
CA SER A 198 8.45 -3.43 3.21
C SER A 198 8.96 -4.76 2.72
N TYR A 199 9.07 -5.74 3.62
CA TYR A 199 9.52 -7.08 3.28
C TYR A 199 8.87 -8.11 4.17
N GLY A 200 8.74 -9.32 3.64
CA GLY A 200 8.06 -10.38 4.36
C GLY A 200 7.89 -11.63 3.53
N ALA A 201 7.07 -12.51 4.07
CA ALA A 201 6.67 -13.75 3.42
C ALA A 201 5.15 -13.93 3.51
N GLU A 202 4.59 -14.50 2.46
CA GLU A 202 3.19 -14.89 2.37
C GLU A 202 3.08 -16.39 2.17
N LEU A 203 2.21 -17.04 2.95
CA LEU A 203 1.84 -18.43 2.79
C LEU A 203 0.36 -18.51 2.49
N MET A 204 -0.02 -19.29 1.49
CA MET A 204 -1.40 -19.57 1.18
C MET A 204 -1.62 -21.08 1.05
N PHE A 205 -2.74 -21.52 1.56
CA PHE A 205 -3.18 -22.89 1.46
C PHE A 205 -4.66 -22.94 1.13
N LYS A 206 -5.01 -23.69 0.09
CA LYS A 206 -6.39 -24.01 -0.26
C LYS A 206 -6.56 -25.52 -0.36
N TRP A 207 -7.65 -26.02 0.17
CA TRP A 207 -7.94 -27.44 0.18
C TRP A 207 -9.44 -27.70 0.01
N LEU A 208 -9.80 -28.34 -1.05
CA LEU A 208 -11.10 -28.94 -1.24
C LEU A 208 -11.08 -30.36 -0.66
N LEU A 209 -11.21 -30.45 0.68
CA LEU A 209 -11.07 -31.71 1.43
C LEU A 209 -12.06 -32.78 0.96
N THR A 210 -13.29 -32.36 0.68
CA THR A 210 -14.31 -33.15 0.04
C THR A 210 -15.12 -32.26 -0.90
N GLN A 211 -16.00 -32.83 -1.74
CA GLN A 211 -16.94 -32.02 -2.53
C GLN A 211 -17.84 -31.11 -1.68
N LYS A 212 -17.85 -31.31 -0.35
CA LYS A 212 -18.67 -30.57 0.62
C LYS A 212 -17.87 -29.62 1.49
N LEU A 213 -16.58 -29.86 1.73
CA LEU A 213 -15.76 -29.09 2.65
C LEU A 213 -14.60 -28.41 1.91
N ASN A 214 -14.64 -27.10 1.91
CA ASN A 214 -13.60 -26.21 1.37
C ASN A 214 -12.92 -25.48 2.51
N LEU A 215 -11.59 -25.51 2.54
CA LEU A 215 -10.74 -24.79 3.49
C LEU A 215 -9.79 -23.85 2.74
N SER A 216 -9.58 -22.66 3.28
CA SER A 216 -8.61 -21.69 2.77
C SER A 216 -7.92 -20.98 3.93
N SER A 217 -6.61 -20.86 3.88
CA SER A 217 -5.85 -20.08 4.84
C SER A 217 -4.81 -19.21 4.15
N SER A 218 -4.52 -18.07 4.73
CA SER A 218 -3.41 -17.20 4.35
C SER A 218 -2.74 -16.63 5.59
N LEU A 219 -1.41 -16.61 5.56
CA LEU A 219 -0.58 -15.99 6.59
C LEU A 219 0.44 -15.08 5.89
N THR A 220 0.41 -13.80 6.22
CA THR A 220 1.43 -12.84 5.83
C THR A 220 2.21 -12.43 7.06
N ILE A 221 3.53 -12.53 7.03
CA ILE A 221 4.45 -12.02 8.06
C ILE A 221 5.31 -10.96 7.38
N PHE A 222 5.31 -9.74 7.91
CA PHE A 222 5.97 -8.64 7.24
C PHE A 222 6.46 -7.56 8.20
N LYS A 223 7.35 -6.71 7.69
CA LYS A 223 7.76 -5.46 8.29
C LYS A 223 7.62 -4.34 7.28
N SER A 224 7.06 -3.20 7.71
CA SER A 224 6.90 -1.99 6.88
C SER A 224 7.38 -0.78 7.66
N GLU A 225 8.40 -0.10 7.15
CA GLU A 225 9.05 1.00 7.86
C GLU A 225 9.54 2.08 6.89
N PHE A 226 9.53 3.31 7.36
CA PHE A 226 9.90 4.49 6.57
C PHE A 226 10.86 5.39 7.36
N LYS A 227 11.59 6.23 6.63
CA LYS A 227 12.52 7.22 7.19
C LYS A 227 12.53 8.50 6.35
N ASP A 228 13.07 9.57 6.90
CA ASP A 228 13.44 10.72 6.08
C ASP A 228 14.48 10.29 5.01
N GLY A 229 14.57 11.04 3.96
CA GLY A 229 15.47 10.70 2.85
C GLY A 229 16.95 10.88 3.14
N LYS A 230 17.31 11.58 4.21
CA LYS A 230 18.69 12.05 4.46
C LYS A 230 19.45 11.14 5.43
N GLN A 231 19.10 11.10 6.70
CA GLN A 231 19.86 10.38 7.72
C GLN A 231 18.99 9.74 8.81
N GLY A 232 17.67 9.77 8.66
CA GLY A 232 16.74 9.29 9.69
C GLY A 232 16.81 7.78 9.90
N SER A 233 16.47 7.38 11.10
CA SER A 233 16.23 5.98 11.44
C SER A 233 14.93 5.49 10.82
N TYR A 234 14.83 4.20 10.52
CA TYR A 234 13.58 3.58 10.10
C TYR A 234 12.59 3.54 11.26
N VAL A 235 11.38 4.02 11.01
CA VAL A 235 10.25 4.01 11.94
C VAL A 235 9.13 3.14 11.35
N PRO A 236 8.45 2.30 12.13
CA PRO A 236 7.34 1.50 11.63
C PRO A 236 6.27 2.37 10.97
N SER A 237 5.75 1.93 9.83
CA SER A 237 4.56 2.57 9.25
C SER A 237 3.35 2.33 10.14
N ALA A 238 2.33 3.17 10.02
CA ALA A 238 1.07 3.00 10.75
C ALA A 238 0.38 1.64 10.48
N TRP A 239 0.75 0.97 9.40
CA TRP A 239 0.19 -0.31 8.94
C TRP A 239 1.11 -1.51 9.17
N ASP A 240 2.20 -1.36 9.95
CA ASP A 240 3.15 -2.44 10.28
C ASP A 240 2.58 -3.39 11.33
N ASN A 241 1.56 -4.13 10.97
CA ASN A 241 0.87 -5.06 11.87
C ASN A 241 1.68 -6.33 12.17
N ARG A 242 2.83 -6.53 11.53
CA ARG A 242 3.72 -7.69 11.66
C ARG A 242 3.20 -8.98 11.08
N PHE A 243 1.93 -9.32 11.30
CA PHE A 243 1.31 -10.49 10.71
C PHE A 243 -0.18 -10.30 10.48
N ILE A 244 -0.68 -11.01 9.49
CA ILE A 244 -2.10 -11.14 9.19
C ILE A 244 -2.38 -12.61 8.90
N LEU A 245 -3.24 -13.24 9.70
CA LEU A 245 -3.71 -14.60 9.52
C LEU A 245 -5.20 -14.59 9.19
N ASN A 246 -5.58 -15.27 8.12
CA ASN A 246 -6.96 -15.57 7.82
C ASN A 246 -7.11 -17.07 7.60
N VAL A 247 -8.13 -17.67 8.24
CA VAL A 247 -8.52 -19.06 8.02
C VAL A 247 -10.02 -19.08 7.79
N SER A 248 -10.46 -19.67 6.71
CA SER A 248 -11.87 -19.80 6.39
C SER A 248 -12.22 -21.22 5.94
N GLY A 249 -13.41 -21.66 6.30
CA GLY A 249 -13.95 -22.94 5.88
C GLY A 249 -15.44 -22.84 5.57
N THR A 250 -15.88 -23.64 4.61
CA THR A 250 -17.30 -23.74 4.27
C THR A 250 -17.66 -25.22 4.10
N TYR A 251 -18.71 -25.65 4.78
CA TYR A 251 -19.28 -26.98 4.66
C TYR A 251 -20.66 -26.91 4.02
N ASN A 252 -20.84 -27.66 2.94
CA ASN A 252 -22.10 -27.76 2.22
C ASN A 252 -22.87 -29.01 2.67
N PHE A 253 -23.97 -28.81 3.36
CA PHE A 253 -24.86 -29.88 3.79
C PHE A 253 -25.80 -30.33 2.66
N PRO A 254 -26.39 -31.51 2.74
CA PRO A 254 -27.51 -31.90 1.87
C PRO A 254 -28.66 -30.86 1.95
N LYS A 255 -29.47 -30.78 0.87
CA LYS A 255 -30.64 -29.90 0.79
C LYS A 255 -30.33 -28.40 0.77
N HIS A 256 -29.20 -28.03 0.16
CA HIS A 256 -28.80 -26.62 -0.10
C HIS A 256 -28.46 -25.76 1.12
N TRP A 257 -28.18 -26.35 2.28
CA TRP A 257 -27.64 -25.65 3.42
C TRP A 257 -26.12 -25.57 3.34
N SER A 258 -25.57 -24.45 3.78
CA SER A 258 -24.12 -24.30 3.94
C SER A 258 -23.80 -23.58 5.25
N LEU A 259 -22.72 -23.98 5.89
CA LEU A 259 -22.16 -23.32 7.07
C LEU A 259 -20.74 -22.85 6.73
N GLY A 260 -20.50 -21.57 6.85
CA GLY A 260 -19.19 -20.97 6.69
C GLY A 260 -18.69 -20.38 8.02
N ALA A 261 -17.37 -20.48 8.24
CA ALA A 261 -16.71 -19.80 9.33
C ALA A 261 -15.40 -19.18 8.83
N LYS A 262 -15.05 -17.99 9.35
CA LYS A 262 -13.79 -17.30 9.09
C LYS A 262 -13.20 -16.79 10.40
N VAL A 263 -11.94 -17.11 10.63
CA VAL A 263 -11.12 -16.54 11.70
C VAL A 263 -10.11 -15.59 11.08
N SER A 264 -10.03 -14.38 11.61
CA SER A 264 -9.02 -13.37 11.24
C SER A 264 -8.25 -12.98 12.49
N CYS A 265 -6.91 -13.00 12.42
CA CYS A 265 -6.01 -12.50 13.45
C CYS A 265 -5.04 -11.50 12.82
N ILE A 266 -4.98 -10.29 13.36
CA ILE A 266 -4.12 -9.21 12.86
C ILE A 266 -3.25 -8.73 14.00
N GLY A 267 -1.95 -8.68 13.79
CA GLY A 267 -1.00 -8.14 14.77
C GLY A 267 -1.29 -6.68 15.10
N GLY A 268 -0.92 -6.27 16.30
CA GLY A 268 -1.21 -4.94 16.78
C GLY A 268 -0.55 -3.84 15.93
N SER A 269 -1.35 -2.88 15.49
CA SER A 269 -0.85 -1.69 14.78
C SER A 269 0.06 -0.86 15.70
N PRO A 270 1.15 -0.30 15.18
CA PRO A 270 1.98 0.62 15.96
C PRO A 270 1.24 1.91 16.25
N TYR A 271 1.53 2.52 17.39
CA TYR A 271 1.05 3.84 17.75
C TYR A 271 2.11 4.64 18.50
N THR A 272 1.94 5.95 18.49
CA THR A 272 2.77 6.90 19.22
C THR A 272 2.11 7.15 20.58
N PRO A 273 2.80 6.94 21.71
CA PRO A 273 2.26 7.26 23.03
C PRO A 273 2.08 8.76 23.21
N TYR A 274 1.28 9.14 24.18
CA TYR A 274 1.12 10.54 24.53
C TYR A 274 2.26 11.03 25.44
N ASP A 275 2.62 12.29 25.27
CA ASP A 275 3.46 13.04 26.20
C ASP A 275 2.58 13.45 27.40
N GLU A 276 2.69 12.71 28.50
CA GLU A 276 1.85 12.90 29.68
C GLU A 276 2.07 14.30 30.32
N ALA A 277 3.30 14.81 30.34
CA ALA A 277 3.63 16.09 30.91
C ALA A 277 2.96 17.25 30.16
N LYS A 278 3.05 17.24 28.81
CA LYS A 278 2.38 18.24 27.96
C LYS A 278 0.87 18.04 27.93
N SER A 279 0.41 16.81 27.94
CA SER A 279 -1.01 16.48 27.85
C SER A 279 -1.77 16.77 29.13
N SER A 280 -1.10 16.94 30.26
CA SER A 280 -1.72 17.36 31.53
C SER A 280 -2.00 18.86 31.60
N LEU A 281 -1.50 19.66 30.66
CA LEU A 281 -1.70 21.12 30.67
C LEU A 281 -3.08 21.47 30.10
N VAL A 282 -3.77 22.42 30.70
CA VAL A 282 -5.08 22.93 30.23
C VAL A 282 -4.96 23.48 28.83
N GLU A 283 -3.88 24.19 28.54
CA GLU A 283 -3.60 24.81 27.24
C GLU A 283 -3.53 23.80 26.10
N ALA A 284 -3.13 22.54 26.38
CA ALA A 284 -3.14 21.47 25.39
C ALA A 284 -4.55 21.18 24.87
N TRP A 285 -5.52 21.18 25.76
CA TRP A 285 -6.92 20.88 25.43
C TRP A 285 -7.66 22.09 24.88
N ASP A 286 -7.37 23.28 25.37
CA ASP A 286 -8.00 24.51 24.89
C ASP A 286 -7.69 24.78 23.40
N VAL A 287 -6.49 24.40 22.95
CA VAL A 287 -6.04 24.66 21.58
C VAL A 287 -6.31 23.50 20.63
N GLN A 288 -6.04 22.25 21.04
CA GLN A 288 -6.10 21.09 20.16
C GLN A 288 -7.32 20.20 20.39
N GLY A 289 -7.97 20.29 21.57
CA GLY A 289 -9.04 19.39 21.98
C GLY A 289 -8.58 17.92 22.15
N ARG A 290 -7.26 17.67 22.20
CA ARG A 290 -6.65 16.35 22.35
C ARG A 290 -5.29 16.41 23.03
N ALA A 291 -4.79 15.25 23.47
CA ALA A 291 -3.47 15.09 24.04
C ALA A 291 -2.34 15.32 23.00
N TYR A 292 -1.15 15.64 23.48
CA TYR A 292 0.07 15.73 22.68
C TYR A 292 0.72 14.36 22.52
N TYR A 293 1.17 14.03 21.30
CA TYR A 293 1.98 12.85 21.06
C TYR A 293 3.44 13.04 21.48
N ASP A 294 4.03 12.00 22.03
CA ASP A 294 5.47 11.92 22.24
C ASP A 294 6.18 11.48 20.95
N TYR A 295 6.51 12.42 20.09
CA TYR A 295 7.19 12.13 18.82
C TYR A 295 8.62 11.62 18.97
N SER A 296 9.23 11.64 20.17
CA SER A 296 10.51 10.97 20.42
C SER A 296 10.35 9.44 20.43
N ARG A 297 9.13 8.95 20.66
CA ARG A 297 8.75 7.52 20.69
C ARG A 297 7.77 7.17 19.56
N TYR A 298 7.97 7.75 18.40
CA TYR A 298 7.04 7.65 17.28
C TYR A 298 6.85 6.20 16.81
N ASN A 299 5.60 5.70 16.82
CA ASN A 299 5.20 4.33 16.45
C ASN A 299 5.99 3.22 17.17
N GLN A 300 6.48 3.45 18.38
CA GLN A 300 7.23 2.45 19.14
C GLN A 300 6.36 1.51 19.95
N GLU A 301 5.18 1.94 20.33
CA GLU A 301 4.21 1.10 21.05
C GLU A 301 3.29 0.36 20.06
N ARG A 302 2.62 -0.70 20.55
CA ARG A 302 1.70 -1.51 19.72
C ARG A 302 0.41 -1.79 20.44
N LEU A 303 -0.68 -1.73 19.68
CA LEU A 303 -1.98 -2.18 20.12
C LEU A 303 -1.98 -3.71 20.32
N PRO A 304 -2.90 -4.26 21.12
CA PRO A 304 -3.12 -5.70 21.21
C PRO A 304 -3.46 -6.33 19.85
N VAL A 305 -3.23 -7.63 19.75
CA VAL A 305 -3.64 -8.41 18.58
C VAL A 305 -5.17 -8.36 18.44
N PHE A 306 -5.62 -8.05 17.24
CA PHE A 306 -7.03 -8.09 16.87
C PHE A 306 -7.42 -9.51 16.44
N GLY A 307 -8.51 -10.03 16.98
CA GLY A 307 -9.09 -11.32 16.58
C GLY A 307 -10.58 -11.18 16.26
N GLN A 308 -11.01 -11.83 15.19
CA GLN A 308 -12.42 -11.85 14.76
C GLN A 308 -12.81 -13.24 14.30
N LEU A 309 -14.01 -13.67 14.70
CA LEU A 309 -14.68 -14.87 14.20
C LEU A 309 -16.00 -14.46 13.53
N ASP A 310 -16.14 -14.81 12.27
CA ASP A 310 -17.38 -14.66 11.51
C ASP A 310 -17.98 -16.03 11.24
N VAL A 311 -19.29 -16.18 11.41
CA VAL A 311 -20.06 -17.41 11.12
C VAL A 311 -21.24 -17.03 10.23
N ARG A 312 -21.47 -17.81 9.20
CA ARG A 312 -22.50 -17.55 8.18
C ARG A 312 -23.27 -18.82 7.85
#